data_e3c12ea9093e88116d002abffd8b25f2
#
_entry.id   e3c12ea9093e88116d002abffd8b25f2
#
_cell.length_a   1.000
_cell.length_b   1.000
_cell.length_c   1.000
_cell.angle_alpha   90.00
_cell.angle_beta   90.00
_cell.angle_gamma   90.00
#
_symmetry.space_group_name_H-M   'P 1'
#
loop_
_entity.id
_entity.type
_entity.pdbx_description
1 polymer ?
#
loop_
_entity_poly.entity_id
_entity_poly.type
_entity_poly.pdbx_seq_one_letter_code
_entity_poly.pdbx_strand_id
1 'polypeptide(L)'
;MERGGDGSAITNVAPGKGGVERDPQTIHAHTFPGAANNELLQNSLTMKTSALREGSCILVTVSLTNDKTGHHIPTDSPLRYMILLVEAKDTLGNSLDLVEGEIVPQWGGVGDWRQEAASKGYYAGLPGKAFAKILVEMWTEITPTGAYWNPTRLVSDNRLAAFATDVSQYTFSAQPQGEVLVKVRLIYRRAYRALADPKGWQIATGGRLDILMEEEELQVN
;
A
#
# COMPACT_ATOMS: atom_id res chain seq x y z
N MET A 1 -13.02 -3.45 -20.39
CA MET A 1 -12.97 -4.92 -20.45
C MET A 1 -12.20 -5.28 -21.71
N GLU A 2 -11.02 -5.86 -21.55
CA GLU A 2 -10.23 -6.33 -22.69
C GLU A 2 -10.94 -7.51 -23.38
N ARG A 3 -10.85 -7.56 -24.69
CA ARG A 3 -11.39 -8.67 -25.48
C ARG A 3 -10.30 -9.73 -25.63
N GLY A 4 -10.61 -10.98 -25.35
CA GLY A 4 -9.68 -12.10 -25.51
C GLY A 4 -9.42 -12.39 -26.97
N GLY A 5 -8.35 -11.79 -27.53
CA GLY A 5 -8.05 -11.82 -28.96
C GLY A 5 -6.93 -12.75 -29.40
N ASP A 6 -6.43 -13.67 -28.55
CA ASP A 6 -5.28 -14.52 -28.87
C ASP A 6 -5.61 -15.90 -29.47
N GLY A 7 -6.87 -16.16 -29.78
CA GLY A 7 -7.29 -17.45 -30.38
C GLY A 7 -7.34 -18.64 -29.43
N SER A 8 -7.03 -18.43 -28.13
CA SER A 8 -7.06 -19.50 -27.12
C SER A 8 -8.42 -19.62 -26.39
N ALA A 9 -9.36 -18.72 -26.66
CA ALA A 9 -10.67 -18.73 -26.02
C ALA A 9 -11.50 -19.95 -26.48
N ILE A 10 -12.06 -20.68 -25.53
CA ILE A 10 -13.08 -21.70 -25.80
C ILE A 10 -14.32 -20.98 -26.34
N THR A 11 -14.60 -21.15 -27.61
CA THR A 11 -15.71 -20.49 -28.30
C THR A 11 -17.07 -21.10 -27.96
N ASN A 12 -17.08 -22.37 -27.53
CA ASN A 12 -18.27 -23.07 -27.07
C ASN A 12 -18.01 -23.78 -25.77
N VAL A 13 -18.62 -23.33 -24.68
CA VAL A 13 -18.42 -23.88 -23.30
C VAL A 13 -19.07 -25.25 -23.09
N ALA A 14 -20.07 -25.62 -23.93
CA ALA A 14 -20.82 -26.86 -23.80
C ALA A 14 -21.11 -27.47 -25.18
N PRO A 15 -20.07 -27.87 -25.95
CA PRO A 15 -20.26 -28.46 -27.27
C PRO A 15 -21.08 -29.78 -27.14
N GLY A 16 -22.10 -29.95 -27.98
CA GLY A 16 -23.00 -31.10 -27.94
C GLY A 16 -24.00 -31.13 -26.78
N LYS A 17 -24.06 -30.07 -25.96
CA LYS A 17 -25.03 -29.95 -24.83
C LYS A 17 -25.79 -28.61 -24.87
N GLY A 18 -26.04 -28.08 -26.04
CA GLY A 18 -26.79 -26.82 -26.23
C GLY A 18 -25.93 -25.55 -26.13
N GLY A 19 -24.63 -25.68 -26.05
CA GLY A 19 -23.73 -24.53 -26.13
C GLY A 19 -23.77 -23.90 -27.53
N VAL A 20 -23.70 -22.58 -27.58
CA VAL A 20 -23.68 -21.80 -28.82
C VAL A 20 -22.25 -21.39 -29.14
N GLU A 21 -21.85 -21.58 -30.38
CA GLU A 21 -20.58 -21.11 -30.90
C GLU A 21 -20.58 -19.55 -30.91
N ARG A 22 -19.52 -18.95 -30.41
CA ARG A 22 -19.35 -17.49 -30.34
C ARG A 22 -18.08 -17.07 -31.06
N ASP A 23 -18.12 -15.93 -31.71
CA ASP A 23 -16.92 -15.32 -32.24
C ASP A 23 -15.93 -15.02 -31.10
N PRO A 24 -14.68 -15.55 -31.17
CA PRO A 24 -13.64 -15.33 -30.15
C PRO A 24 -13.45 -13.85 -29.82
N GLN A 25 -13.60 -12.96 -30.78
CA GLN A 25 -13.44 -11.52 -30.59
C GLN A 25 -14.57 -10.88 -29.76
N THR A 26 -15.69 -11.56 -29.60
CA THR A 26 -16.81 -11.10 -28.77
C THR A 26 -16.78 -11.64 -27.35
N ILE A 27 -15.88 -12.60 -27.07
CA ILE A 27 -15.70 -13.16 -25.73
C ILE A 27 -14.82 -12.24 -24.91
N HIS A 28 -15.33 -11.73 -23.80
CA HIS A 28 -14.56 -10.93 -22.88
C HIS A 28 -13.56 -11.79 -22.11
N ALA A 29 -12.33 -11.30 -21.96
CA ALA A 29 -11.35 -11.93 -21.10
C ALA A 29 -11.83 -11.91 -19.65
N HIS A 30 -11.84 -13.08 -19.01
CA HIS A 30 -12.13 -13.23 -17.58
C HIS A 30 -10.85 -13.05 -16.76
N THR A 31 -10.19 -11.91 -16.95
CA THR A 31 -9.01 -11.56 -16.17
C THR A 31 -9.43 -10.93 -14.84
N PHE A 32 -8.75 -11.34 -13.77
CA PHE A 32 -8.91 -10.77 -12.44
C PHE A 32 -7.59 -10.11 -12.03
N PRO A 33 -7.28 -8.91 -12.55
CA PRO A 33 -5.99 -8.25 -12.31
C PRO A 33 -5.71 -8.04 -10.82
N GLY A 34 -6.72 -7.66 -10.06
CA GLY A 34 -6.64 -7.57 -8.60
C GLY A 34 -5.42 -6.80 -8.09
N ALA A 35 -5.01 -7.15 -6.88
CA ALA A 35 -3.91 -6.50 -6.15
C ALA A 35 -2.49 -6.74 -6.71
N ALA A 36 -2.35 -7.44 -7.83
CA ALA A 36 -1.07 -7.61 -8.54
C ALA A 36 -0.92 -6.65 -9.73
N ASN A 37 -1.96 -5.91 -10.07
CA ASN A 37 -1.94 -4.98 -11.20
C ASN A 37 -1.52 -3.59 -10.73
N ASN A 38 -0.33 -3.15 -11.16
CA ASN A 38 0.22 -1.85 -10.79
C ASN A 38 -0.66 -0.69 -11.28
N GLU A 39 -1.14 -0.75 -12.51
CA GLU A 39 -1.98 0.30 -13.09
C GLU A 39 -3.29 0.48 -12.31
N LEU A 40 -3.94 -0.63 -11.91
CA LEU A 40 -5.13 -0.58 -11.08
C LEU A 40 -4.85 0.10 -9.74
N LEU A 41 -3.74 -0.22 -9.09
CA LEU A 41 -3.37 0.35 -7.80
C LEU A 41 -2.98 1.82 -7.91
N GLN A 42 -2.19 2.20 -8.91
CA GLN A 42 -1.79 3.59 -9.18
C GLN A 42 -2.97 4.50 -9.56
N ASN A 43 -4.04 3.92 -10.13
CA ASN A 43 -5.26 4.65 -10.49
C ASN A 43 -6.36 4.53 -9.41
N SER A 44 -6.05 4.16 -8.17
CA SER A 44 -7.07 3.92 -7.15
C SER A 44 -7.37 5.12 -6.25
N LEU A 45 -6.45 6.06 -6.12
CA LEU A 45 -6.57 7.25 -5.27
C LEU A 45 -5.72 8.41 -5.82
N THR A 46 -5.83 9.57 -5.20
CA THR A 46 -4.98 10.73 -5.47
C THR A 46 -4.16 11.08 -4.23
N MET A 47 -2.83 11.18 -4.39
CA MET A 47 -1.92 11.70 -3.39
C MET A 47 -1.52 13.14 -3.74
N LYS A 48 -1.44 14.01 -2.73
CA LYS A 48 -0.88 15.36 -2.84
C LYS A 48 0.02 15.62 -1.65
N THR A 49 1.22 16.10 -1.91
CA THR A 49 2.21 16.44 -0.89
C THR A 49 2.61 17.89 -0.97
N SER A 50 2.80 18.51 0.18
CA SER A 50 3.44 19.82 0.30
C SER A 50 4.48 19.78 1.40
N ALA A 51 5.56 20.53 1.22
CA ALA A 51 6.59 20.67 2.23
C ALA A 51 7.05 22.12 2.30
N LEU A 52 7.26 22.61 3.51
CA LEU A 52 7.75 23.97 3.75
C LEU A 52 8.74 23.98 4.91
N ARG A 53 9.66 24.96 4.89
CA ARG A 53 10.60 25.20 5.98
C ARG A 53 10.03 26.24 6.94
N GLU A 54 10.05 25.91 8.23
CA GLU A 54 9.73 26.81 9.32
C GLU A 54 10.89 26.84 10.33
N GLY A 55 11.79 27.81 10.16
CA GLY A 55 12.99 27.91 10.98
C GLY A 55 13.90 26.69 10.85
N SER A 56 14.09 25.95 11.94
CA SER A 56 14.88 24.70 12.00
C SER A 56 14.02 23.45 11.82
N CYS A 57 12.86 23.58 11.20
CA CYS A 57 11.97 22.45 10.95
C CYS A 57 11.53 22.39 9.49
N ILE A 58 11.25 21.20 9.01
CA ILE A 58 10.55 20.94 7.75
C ILE A 58 9.19 20.39 8.08
N LEU A 59 8.14 21.10 7.71
CA LEU A 59 6.75 20.64 7.82
C LEU A 59 6.31 20.01 6.52
N VAL A 60 5.89 18.75 6.57
CA VAL A 60 5.38 17.98 5.43
C VAL A 60 3.91 17.68 5.66
N THR A 61 3.06 18.01 4.71
CA THR A 61 1.64 17.65 4.73
C THR A 61 1.34 16.72 3.56
N VAL A 62 0.76 15.57 3.85
CA VAL A 62 0.34 14.57 2.85
C VAL A 62 -1.16 14.40 2.91
N SER A 63 -1.81 14.49 1.76
CA SER A 63 -3.25 14.30 1.59
C SER A 63 -3.48 13.11 0.65
N LEU A 64 -4.20 12.10 1.12
CA LEU A 64 -4.62 10.94 0.35
C LEU A 64 -6.13 10.99 0.18
N THR A 65 -6.60 11.06 -1.06
CA THR A 65 -8.04 11.10 -1.37
C THR A 65 -8.44 9.87 -2.16
N ASN A 66 -9.40 9.12 -1.65
CA ASN A 66 -10.01 8.00 -2.36
C ASN A 66 -11.11 8.52 -3.30
N ASP A 67 -10.72 9.14 -4.38
CA ASP A 67 -11.62 9.76 -5.38
C ASP A 67 -11.86 8.89 -6.62
N LYS A 68 -11.20 7.73 -6.72
CA LYS A 68 -11.22 6.87 -7.91
C LYS A 68 -11.84 5.49 -7.64
N THR A 69 -12.18 5.15 -6.41
CA THR A 69 -12.85 3.88 -6.09
C THR A 69 -14.12 4.10 -5.28
N GLY A 70 -15.14 3.27 -5.53
CA GLY A 70 -16.42 3.32 -4.82
C GLY A 70 -16.47 2.54 -3.50
N HIS A 71 -15.33 2.15 -2.95
CA HIS A 71 -15.21 1.34 -1.72
C HIS A 71 -13.98 1.74 -0.92
N HIS A 72 -13.83 1.19 0.29
CA HIS A 72 -12.63 1.41 1.11
C HIS A 72 -11.36 0.90 0.42
N ILE A 73 -10.24 1.63 0.59
CA ILE A 73 -8.90 1.21 0.18
C ILE A 73 -8.02 1.02 1.42
N PRO A 74 -7.28 -0.10 1.52
CA PRO A 74 -7.38 -1.32 0.72
C PRO A 74 -8.69 -2.07 0.98
N THR A 75 -9.08 -2.94 0.07
CA THR A 75 -10.28 -3.77 0.18
C THR A 75 -9.93 -5.25 0.18
N ASP A 76 -10.95 -6.13 0.32
CA ASP A 76 -10.87 -7.58 0.31
C ASP A 76 -10.19 -8.14 1.58
N SER A 77 -9.17 -8.96 1.45
CA SER A 77 -8.54 -9.65 2.57
C SER A 77 -7.96 -8.70 3.62
N PRO A 78 -8.18 -8.92 4.92
CA PRO A 78 -7.57 -8.13 6.00
C PRO A 78 -6.04 -8.32 6.10
N LEU A 79 -5.43 -9.18 5.29
CA LEU A 79 -3.98 -9.26 5.13
C LEU A 79 -3.40 -8.06 4.35
N ARG A 80 -4.24 -7.37 3.56
CA ARG A 80 -3.84 -6.27 2.67
C ARG A 80 -3.91 -4.94 3.39
N TYR A 81 -2.89 -4.12 3.20
CA TYR A 81 -2.83 -2.78 3.78
C TYR A 81 -1.97 -1.84 2.94
N MET A 82 -2.11 -0.53 3.18
CA MET A 82 -1.25 0.48 2.59
C MET A 82 -0.33 1.06 3.66
N ILE A 83 0.86 1.46 3.24
CA ILE A 83 1.86 2.13 4.06
C ILE A 83 2.24 3.43 3.38
N LEU A 84 1.97 4.54 4.04
CA LEU A 84 2.54 5.85 3.72
C LEU A 84 3.89 5.94 4.42
N LEU A 85 4.95 6.29 3.68
CA LEU A 85 6.27 6.59 4.20
C LEU A 85 6.64 8.02 3.85
N VAL A 86 7.17 8.74 4.83
CA VAL A 86 7.62 10.13 4.67
C VAL A 86 9.07 10.22 5.13
N GLU A 87 9.97 10.54 4.21
CA GLU A 87 11.40 10.64 4.47
C GLU A 87 11.85 12.07 4.18
N ALA A 88 12.69 12.63 5.04
CA ALA A 88 13.37 13.90 4.79
C ALA A 88 14.88 13.69 4.95
N LYS A 89 15.66 14.18 3.99
CA LYS A 89 17.12 14.02 3.96
C LYS A 89 17.81 15.35 3.67
N ASP A 90 18.97 15.52 4.30
CA ASP A 90 19.86 16.64 3.99
C ASP A 90 20.61 16.44 2.65
N THR A 91 21.38 17.42 2.22
CA THR A 91 22.18 17.38 0.99
C THR A 91 23.27 16.30 1.00
N LEU A 92 23.63 15.77 2.15
CA LEU A 92 24.59 14.68 2.30
C LEU A 92 23.91 13.31 2.27
N GLY A 93 22.57 13.28 2.19
CA GLY A 93 21.76 12.05 2.19
C GLY A 93 21.46 11.49 3.59
N ASN A 94 21.80 12.21 4.66
CA ASN A 94 21.45 11.81 6.01
C ASN A 94 19.96 12.03 6.27
N SER A 95 19.31 11.05 6.89
CA SER A 95 17.91 11.19 7.31
C SER A 95 17.78 12.19 8.45
N LEU A 96 16.76 13.06 8.36
CA LEU A 96 16.41 14.00 9.41
C LEU A 96 15.52 13.29 10.45
N ASP A 97 15.65 13.71 11.71
CA ASP A 97 14.86 13.16 12.80
C ASP A 97 13.41 13.68 12.76
N LEU A 98 12.46 12.76 12.92
CA LEU A 98 11.07 13.10 13.12
C LEU A 98 10.86 13.72 14.50
N VAL A 99 10.31 14.93 14.55
CA VAL A 99 9.96 15.65 15.77
C VAL A 99 8.50 15.40 16.15
N GLU A 100 7.62 15.43 15.14
CA GLU A 100 6.18 15.23 15.31
C GLU A 100 5.60 14.53 14.09
N GLY A 101 4.65 13.63 14.31
CA GLY A 101 3.97 12.87 13.27
C GLY A 101 3.77 11.42 13.64
N GLU A 102 2.97 10.73 12.86
CA GLU A 102 2.75 9.29 13.03
C GLU A 102 3.97 8.47 12.57
N ILE A 103 4.13 7.29 13.13
CA ILE A 103 5.09 6.29 12.69
C ILE A 103 4.37 5.01 12.26
N VAL A 104 4.95 4.31 11.30
CA VAL A 104 4.42 3.03 10.84
C VAL A 104 4.37 2.06 12.02
N PRO A 105 3.20 1.46 12.32
CA PRO A 105 3.03 0.57 13.45
C PRO A 105 3.87 -0.71 13.30
N GLN A 106 4.10 -1.41 14.42
CA GLN A 106 4.92 -2.63 14.49
C GLN A 106 4.49 -3.71 13.49
N TRP A 107 3.18 -3.86 13.27
CA TRP A 107 2.66 -4.81 12.29
C TRP A 107 2.86 -4.37 10.82
N GLY A 108 3.19 -3.11 10.56
CA GLY A 108 3.57 -2.60 9.23
C GLY A 108 4.94 -3.04 8.74
N GLY A 109 5.70 -3.71 9.59
CA GLY A 109 6.99 -4.31 9.25
C GLY A 109 7.35 -5.41 10.24
N VAL A 110 8.41 -6.17 9.95
CA VAL A 110 8.99 -7.15 10.87
C VAL A 110 10.37 -6.67 11.26
N GLY A 111 10.65 -6.62 12.56
CA GLY A 111 11.96 -6.36 13.08
C GLY A 111 12.35 -4.88 13.20
N ASP A 112 13.63 -4.64 13.26
CA ASP A 112 14.25 -3.38 13.57
C ASP A 112 14.16 -2.41 12.37
N TRP A 113 13.78 -1.16 12.62
CA TRP A 113 13.62 -0.08 11.66
C TRP A 113 14.94 0.50 11.06
N ARG A 114 16.09 -0.13 11.35
CA ARG A 114 17.38 0.31 10.82
C ARG A 114 17.40 0.35 9.29
N GLN A 115 18.28 1.17 8.70
CA GLN A 115 18.38 1.38 7.25
C GLN A 115 18.40 0.09 6.43
N GLU A 116 19.06 -0.96 6.92
CA GLU A 116 19.11 -2.26 6.27
C GLU A 116 17.73 -2.95 6.28
N ALA A 117 16.94 -2.79 7.34
CA ALA A 117 15.60 -3.32 7.44
C ALA A 117 14.63 -2.62 6.45
N ALA A 118 14.74 -1.31 6.28
CA ALA A 118 13.92 -0.54 5.33
C ALA A 118 14.14 -0.99 3.88
N SER A 119 15.38 -1.28 3.49
CA SER A 119 15.69 -1.80 2.15
C SER A 119 15.03 -3.17 1.87
N LYS A 120 14.74 -3.93 2.92
CA LYS A 120 14.03 -5.22 2.88
C LYS A 120 12.51 -5.06 3.00
N GLY A 121 11.99 -3.82 3.12
CA GLY A 121 10.57 -3.54 3.30
C GLY A 121 10.08 -3.70 4.74
N TYR A 122 10.95 -3.59 5.74
CA TYR A 122 10.60 -3.56 7.16
C TYR A 122 10.47 -2.12 7.62
N TYR A 123 9.29 -1.55 7.49
CA TYR A 123 9.05 -0.12 7.66
C TYR A 123 8.54 0.27 9.06
N ALA A 124 8.34 -0.68 9.98
CA ALA A 124 7.89 -0.37 11.34
C ALA A 124 8.81 0.64 12.03
N GLY A 125 8.22 1.66 12.65
CA GLY A 125 8.93 2.74 13.34
C GLY A 125 9.42 3.89 12.45
N LEU A 126 9.38 3.76 11.12
CA LEU A 126 9.70 4.87 10.22
C LEU A 126 8.58 5.91 10.21
N PRO A 127 8.89 7.20 9.92
CA PRO A 127 7.88 8.23 9.76
C PRO A 127 6.87 7.82 8.68
N GLY A 128 5.58 7.86 9.04
CA GLY A 128 4.56 7.39 8.12
C GLY A 128 3.29 6.92 8.83
N LYS A 129 2.39 6.34 8.06
CA LYS A 129 1.08 5.86 8.52
C LYS A 129 0.71 4.56 7.81
N ALA A 130 -0.04 3.70 8.45
CA ALA A 130 -0.56 2.50 7.81
C ALA A 130 -2.09 2.50 7.82
N PHE A 131 -2.69 2.07 6.69
CA PHE A 131 -4.13 1.99 6.47
C PHE A 131 -4.52 0.53 6.34
N ALA A 132 -5.28 0.03 7.31
CA ALA A 132 -5.61 -1.40 7.40
C ALA A 132 -6.90 -1.65 8.14
N LYS A 133 -7.46 -2.83 7.91
CA LYS A 133 -8.46 -3.45 8.77
C LYS A 133 -7.77 -4.50 9.64
N ILE A 134 -7.64 -4.23 10.92
CA ILE A 134 -6.95 -5.10 11.87
C ILE A 134 -7.95 -5.99 12.61
N LEU A 135 -7.74 -7.28 12.49
CA LEU A 135 -8.49 -8.31 13.19
C LEU A 135 -7.62 -9.03 14.22
N VAL A 136 -8.26 -9.55 15.26
CA VAL A 136 -7.67 -10.46 16.24
C VAL A 136 -8.45 -11.77 16.24
N GLU A 137 -7.75 -12.90 16.31
CA GLU A 137 -8.36 -14.22 16.51
C GLU A 137 -8.84 -14.36 17.94
N MET A 138 -10.10 -14.81 18.11
CA MET A 138 -10.71 -14.88 19.45
C MET A 138 -10.14 -16.01 20.31
N TRP A 139 -9.54 -17.03 19.71
CA TRP A 139 -9.03 -18.19 20.44
C TRP A 139 -7.54 -18.12 20.77
N THR A 140 -6.76 -17.51 19.88
CA THR A 140 -5.29 -17.48 19.98
C THR A 140 -4.75 -16.09 20.34
N GLU A 141 -5.62 -15.06 20.27
CA GLU A 141 -5.29 -13.65 20.41
C GLU A 141 -4.23 -13.14 19.42
N ILE A 142 -3.97 -13.91 18.36
CA ILE A 142 -3.05 -13.47 17.28
C ILE A 142 -3.64 -12.26 16.58
N THR A 143 -2.86 -11.18 16.53
CA THR A 143 -3.19 -9.93 15.83
C THR A 143 -1.91 -9.32 15.23
N PRO A 144 -1.97 -8.75 14.01
CA PRO A 144 -3.06 -8.80 13.07
C PRO A 144 -3.24 -10.19 12.45
N THR A 145 -4.46 -10.55 12.07
CA THR A 145 -4.76 -11.82 11.41
C THR A 145 -5.62 -11.65 10.17
N GLY A 146 -5.49 -12.59 9.25
CA GLY A 146 -6.38 -12.78 8.10
C GLY A 146 -6.98 -14.19 8.05
N ALA A 147 -6.97 -14.90 9.17
CA ALA A 147 -7.46 -16.27 9.30
C ALA A 147 -8.99 -16.32 9.24
N TYR A 148 -9.54 -16.45 8.04
CA TYR A 148 -11.00 -16.50 7.81
C TYR A 148 -11.67 -17.79 8.35
N TRP A 149 -10.88 -18.80 8.67
CA TRP A 149 -11.36 -20.08 9.25
C TRP A 149 -11.51 -20.05 10.77
N ASN A 150 -11.01 -19.01 11.44
CA ASN A 150 -11.15 -18.82 12.87
C ASN A 150 -12.11 -17.64 13.15
N PRO A 151 -12.88 -17.69 14.25
CA PRO A 151 -13.64 -16.52 14.70
C PRO A 151 -12.69 -15.35 14.97
N THR A 152 -13.03 -14.20 14.42
CA THR A 152 -12.23 -12.98 14.57
C THR A 152 -13.06 -11.81 15.09
N ARG A 153 -12.42 -10.86 15.75
CA ARG A 153 -12.98 -9.60 16.20
C ARG A 153 -12.21 -8.43 15.58
N LEU A 154 -12.93 -7.38 15.21
CA LEU A 154 -12.34 -6.13 14.74
C LEU A 154 -11.62 -5.43 15.89
N VAL A 155 -10.34 -5.08 15.66
CA VAL A 155 -9.51 -4.26 16.54
C VAL A 155 -9.56 -2.80 16.10
N SER A 156 -9.28 -2.56 14.82
CA SER A 156 -9.33 -1.22 14.22
C SER A 156 -9.58 -1.31 12.72
N ASP A 157 -10.15 -0.23 12.16
CA ASP A 157 -10.33 -0.05 10.71
C ASP A 157 -10.10 1.42 10.38
N ASN A 158 -8.93 1.73 9.83
CA ASN A 158 -8.58 3.07 9.34
C ASN A 158 -8.34 3.08 7.83
N ARG A 159 -8.90 2.10 7.11
CA ARG A 159 -8.88 2.12 5.64
C ARG A 159 -9.53 3.40 5.13
N LEU A 160 -9.02 3.90 4.03
CA LEU A 160 -9.53 5.13 3.42
C LEU A 160 -10.89 4.86 2.76
N ALA A 161 -11.96 5.40 3.32
CA ALA A 161 -13.32 5.23 2.80
C ALA A 161 -13.49 5.87 1.43
N ALA A 162 -14.48 5.39 0.65
CA ALA A 162 -14.81 6.00 -0.64
C ALA A 162 -15.10 7.51 -0.47
N PHE A 163 -14.52 8.32 -1.32
CA PHE A 163 -14.61 9.80 -1.35
C PHE A 163 -14.08 10.51 -0.09
N ALA A 164 -13.43 9.78 0.81
CA ALA A 164 -12.77 10.37 1.98
C ALA A 164 -11.35 10.84 1.64
N THR A 165 -10.90 11.83 2.41
CA THR A 165 -9.52 12.32 2.41
C THR A 165 -8.92 12.11 3.79
N ASP A 166 -7.73 11.51 3.85
CA ASP A 166 -6.86 11.51 5.02
C ASP A 166 -5.79 12.58 4.85
N VAL A 167 -5.55 13.36 5.90
CA VAL A 167 -4.48 14.36 5.93
C VAL A 167 -3.56 14.04 7.09
N SER A 168 -2.28 13.83 6.77
CA SER A 168 -1.24 13.52 7.75
C SER A 168 -0.16 14.60 7.71
N GLN A 169 0.37 14.98 8.87
CA GLN A 169 1.42 15.98 9.01
C GLN A 169 2.65 15.40 9.72
N TYR A 170 3.83 15.82 9.25
CA TYR A 170 5.12 15.36 9.77
C TYR A 170 6.05 16.56 9.90
N THR A 171 6.70 16.68 11.05
CA THR A 171 7.69 17.72 11.31
C THR A 171 9.05 17.07 11.52
N PHE A 172 10.03 17.45 10.69
CA PHE A 172 11.40 16.97 10.79
C PHE A 172 12.32 18.08 11.29
N SER A 173 13.30 17.71 12.13
CA SER A 173 14.35 18.63 12.56
C SER A 173 15.36 18.83 11.42
N ALA A 174 15.64 20.08 11.06
CA ALA A 174 16.56 20.42 9.98
C ALA A 174 17.49 21.55 10.42
N GLN A 175 18.62 21.72 9.73
CA GLN A 175 19.42 22.94 9.88
C GLN A 175 18.61 24.15 9.36
N PRO A 176 18.81 25.36 9.93
CA PRO A 176 18.07 26.56 9.50
C PRO A 176 18.26 26.92 8.03
N GLN A 177 19.31 26.41 7.41
CA GLN A 177 19.66 26.65 6.02
C GLN A 177 20.11 25.34 5.35
N GLY A 178 20.05 25.30 4.04
CA GLY A 178 20.41 24.13 3.23
C GLY A 178 19.20 23.43 2.66
N GLU A 179 19.38 22.83 1.52
CA GLU A 179 18.33 22.08 0.82
C GLU A 179 18.00 20.79 1.57
N VAL A 180 16.72 20.47 1.63
CA VAL A 180 16.20 19.20 2.15
C VAL A 180 15.39 18.53 1.06
N LEU A 181 15.68 17.26 0.80
CA LEU A 181 14.89 16.40 -0.07
C LEU A 181 13.83 15.67 0.77
N VAL A 182 12.57 15.93 0.48
CA VAL A 182 11.43 15.20 1.06
C VAL A 182 10.95 14.18 0.04
N LYS A 183 10.87 12.92 0.45
CA LYS A 183 10.35 11.82 -0.37
C LYS A 183 9.15 11.18 0.31
N VAL A 184 8.03 11.13 -0.39
CA VAL A 184 6.79 10.51 0.08
C VAL A 184 6.44 9.35 -0.82
N ARG A 185 6.16 8.19 -0.21
CA ARG A 185 5.78 6.97 -0.94
C ARG A 185 4.53 6.35 -0.33
N LEU A 186 3.61 5.96 -1.17
CA LEU A 186 2.48 5.11 -0.78
C LEU A 186 2.67 3.72 -1.36
N ILE A 187 2.72 2.74 -0.48
CA ILE A 187 3.00 1.34 -0.82
C ILE A 187 1.78 0.50 -0.49
N TYR A 188 1.31 -0.29 -1.46
CA TYR A 188 0.33 -1.34 -1.23
C TYR A 188 1.05 -2.64 -0.86
N ARG A 189 0.71 -3.21 0.29
CA ARG A 189 1.27 -4.48 0.75
C ARG A 189 0.21 -5.57 0.76
N ARG A 190 0.53 -6.70 0.12
CA ARG A 190 -0.42 -7.79 -0.13
C ARG A 190 -0.64 -8.72 1.06
N ALA A 191 0.33 -8.79 1.97
CA ALA A 191 0.25 -9.58 3.19
C ALA A 191 1.23 -9.07 4.26
N TYR A 192 0.94 -9.36 5.53
CA TYR A 192 1.87 -9.06 6.62
C TYR A 192 3.20 -9.79 6.42
N ARG A 193 4.31 -9.11 6.61
CA ARG A 193 5.63 -9.70 6.47
C ARG A 193 5.88 -10.84 7.45
N ALA A 194 5.38 -10.73 8.67
CA ALA A 194 5.44 -11.81 9.66
C ALA A 194 4.82 -13.13 9.14
N LEU A 195 3.85 -13.06 8.22
CA LEU A 195 3.25 -14.21 7.58
C LEU A 195 3.98 -14.57 6.27
N ALA A 196 4.36 -13.58 5.48
CA ALA A 196 4.88 -13.78 4.14
C ALA A 196 6.33 -14.28 4.12
N ASP A 197 7.19 -13.76 5.01
CA ASP A 197 8.60 -14.07 5.03
C ASP A 197 8.89 -15.55 5.36
N PRO A 198 8.31 -16.16 6.42
CA PRO A 198 8.49 -17.58 6.69
C PRO A 198 7.95 -18.50 5.59
N LYS A 199 7.00 -18.02 4.79
CA LYS A 199 6.39 -18.78 3.67
C LYS A 199 7.08 -18.54 2.34
N GLY A 200 8.10 -17.69 2.28
CA GLY A 200 8.81 -17.35 1.04
C GLY A 200 7.95 -16.63 0.00
N TRP A 201 6.88 -15.97 0.39
CA TRP A 201 5.94 -15.32 -0.53
C TRP A 201 6.52 -14.12 -1.30
N GLN A 202 7.70 -13.65 -0.95
CA GLN A 202 8.39 -12.60 -1.68
C GLN A 202 8.82 -13.04 -3.09
N ILE A 203 9.02 -14.35 -3.28
CA ILE A 203 9.46 -14.96 -4.53
C ILE A 203 8.31 -15.71 -5.22
N ALA A 204 7.16 -15.88 -4.52
CA ALA A 204 6.06 -16.71 -4.98
C ALA A 204 5.37 -16.14 -6.22
N THR A 205 4.85 -17.04 -7.02
CA THR A 205 3.97 -16.83 -8.17
C THR A 205 2.89 -15.78 -7.86
N GLY A 206 2.85 -14.69 -8.62
CA GLY A 206 1.86 -13.63 -8.48
C GLY A 206 2.40 -12.25 -8.12
N GLY A 207 3.70 -12.04 -8.20
CA GLY A 207 4.32 -10.72 -8.13
C GLY A 207 4.84 -10.33 -6.75
N ARG A 208 5.30 -9.09 -6.66
CA ARG A 208 5.94 -8.52 -5.46
C ARG A 208 4.95 -8.42 -4.29
N LEU A 209 5.45 -8.58 -3.07
CA LEU A 209 4.68 -8.36 -1.85
C LEU A 209 4.27 -6.90 -1.71
N ASP A 210 5.21 -6.00 -1.99
CA ASP A 210 5.05 -4.55 -1.94
C ASP A 210 4.95 -3.98 -3.34
N ILE A 211 3.96 -3.15 -3.59
CA ILE A 211 3.72 -2.47 -4.86
C ILE A 211 3.67 -0.97 -4.59
N LEU A 212 4.51 -0.20 -5.27
CA LEU A 212 4.50 1.25 -5.20
C LEU A 212 3.23 1.76 -5.91
N MET A 213 2.38 2.47 -5.17
CA MET A 213 1.17 3.10 -5.70
C MET A 213 1.47 4.51 -6.17
N GLU A 214 2.04 5.33 -5.30
CA GLU A 214 2.36 6.74 -5.55
C GLU A 214 3.74 7.08 -4.96
N GLU A 215 4.43 8.01 -5.59
CA GLU A 215 5.69 8.57 -5.12
C GLU A 215 5.79 10.05 -5.51
N GLU A 216 6.12 10.90 -4.56
CA GLU A 216 6.42 12.31 -4.78
C GLU A 216 7.75 12.69 -4.13
N GLU A 217 8.52 13.53 -4.80
CA GLU A 217 9.76 14.11 -4.28
C GLU A 217 9.68 15.64 -4.34
N LEU A 218 10.02 16.29 -3.24
CA LEU A 218 10.00 17.73 -3.08
C LEU A 218 11.36 18.23 -2.58
N GLN A 219 11.84 19.32 -3.15
CA GLN A 219 13.02 20.04 -2.66
C GLN A 219 12.58 21.26 -1.86
N VAL A 220 13.11 21.41 -0.66
CA VAL A 220 12.78 22.49 0.28
C VAL A 220 14.05 23.24 0.65
N ASN A 221 14.08 24.54 0.35
CA ASN A 221 15.21 25.45 0.62
C ASN A 221 15.03 26.21 1.93
#